data_ea57b24d15f7238ecb0779d143405871
#
_entry.id   ea57b24d15f7238ecb0779d143405871
#
_cell.length_a   1.000
_cell.length_b   1.000
_cell.length_c   1.000
_cell.angle_alpha   90.00
_cell.angle_beta   90.00
_cell.angle_gamma   90.00
#
_symmetry.space_group_name_H-M   'P 1'
#
loop_
_entity.id
_entity.type
_entity.pdbx_description
1 polymer ?
#
loop_
_entity_poly.entity_id
_entity_poly.type
_entity_poly.pdbx_seq_one_letter_code
_entity_poly.pdbx_strand_id
1 'polypeptide(L)'
;MRERAKLYIDKRVDQSDGSILEIVIWKLPNPTAERPHGYKYRLNYSLPDGTTLVRYDNETGKGDHLHIRAKEYPYTFTTPEQVIIDFINDIKNNEGQL
;
A
#
# COMPACT_ATOMS: atom_id res chain seq x y z
N MET A 1 17.87 -16.85 -18.38
CA MET A 1 17.05 -17.02 -17.18
C MET A 1 16.24 -15.76 -16.93
N ARG A 2 14.95 -15.89 -16.71
CA ARG A 2 14.12 -14.71 -16.41
C ARG A 2 14.37 -14.22 -15.01
N GLU A 3 14.56 -12.92 -14.88
CA GLU A 3 14.53 -12.28 -13.58
C GLU A 3 13.09 -12.25 -13.06
N ARG A 4 12.94 -12.32 -11.74
CA ARG A 4 11.64 -12.31 -11.08
C ARG A 4 11.53 -11.11 -10.17
N ALA A 5 10.30 -10.69 -9.88
CA ALA A 5 10.02 -9.72 -8.84
C ALA A 5 10.59 -10.22 -7.51
N LYS A 6 11.17 -9.31 -6.75
CA LYS A 6 11.71 -9.60 -5.42
C LYS A 6 10.83 -8.96 -4.37
N LEU A 7 10.54 -9.71 -3.32
CA LEU A 7 9.80 -9.18 -2.19
C LEU A 7 10.65 -8.14 -1.46
N TYR A 8 10.17 -6.90 -1.41
CA TYR A 8 10.82 -5.83 -0.68
C TYR A 8 10.41 -5.86 0.79
N ILE A 9 9.09 -5.96 1.06
CA ILE A 9 8.54 -6.11 2.39
C ILE A 9 7.20 -6.86 2.31
N ASP A 10 6.97 -7.71 3.30
CA ASP A 10 5.68 -8.37 3.52
C ASP A 10 5.44 -8.38 5.02
N LYS A 11 4.50 -7.57 5.46
CA LYS A 11 4.23 -7.40 6.89
C LYS A 11 2.73 -7.40 7.13
N ARG A 12 2.33 -8.12 8.18
CA ARG A 12 0.95 -8.10 8.67
C ARG A 12 0.97 -7.95 10.18
N VAL A 13 0.16 -7.03 10.68
CA VAL A 13 -0.02 -6.82 12.12
C VAL A 13 -1.50 -6.90 12.43
N ASP A 14 -1.87 -7.89 13.24
CA ASP A 14 -3.21 -8.03 13.81
C ASP A 14 -3.19 -7.35 15.17
N GLN A 15 -3.86 -6.21 15.29
CA GLN A 15 -3.86 -5.44 16.54
C GLN A 15 -4.92 -5.94 17.51
N SER A 16 -4.74 -5.65 18.79
CA SER A 16 -5.63 -6.15 19.85
C SER A 16 -7.06 -5.61 19.76
N ASP A 17 -7.27 -4.47 19.10
CA ASP A 17 -8.61 -3.91 18.88
C ASP A 17 -9.34 -4.56 17.71
N GLY A 18 -8.69 -5.48 16.97
CA GLY A 18 -9.24 -6.12 15.79
C GLY A 18 -8.90 -5.45 14.47
N SER A 19 -8.23 -4.31 14.49
CA SER A 19 -7.72 -3.68 13.26
C SER A 19 -6.55 -4.48 12.70
N ILE A 20 -6.36 -4.41 11.37
CA ILE A 20 -5.31 -5.16 10.68
C ILE A 20 -4.56 -4.22 9.76
N LEU A 21 -3.22 -4.25 9.88
CA LEU A 21 -2.33 -3.53 8.98
C LEU A 21 -1.58 -4.54 8.11
N GLU A 22 -1.59 -4.30 6.80
CA GLU A 22 -0.87 -5.13 5.83
C GLU A 22 -0.05 -4.24 4.92
N ILE A 23 1.22 -4.60 4.73
CA ILE A 23 2.14 -3.91 3.82
C ILE A 23 2.83 -4.96 2.96
N VAL A 24 2.59 -4.94 1.65
CA VAL A 24 3.26 -5.81 0.69
C VAL A 24 3.81 -4.96 -0.44
N ILE A 25 5.12 -5.00 -0.64
CA ILE A 25 5.79 -4.27 -1.72
C ILE A 25 6.74 -5.23 -2.43
N TRP A 26 6.60 -5.30 -3.75
CA TRP A 26 7.46 -6.07 -4.63
C TRP A 26 8.30 -5.12 -5.48
N LYS A 27 9.60 -5.42 -5.61
CA LYS A 27 10.46 -4.77 -6.59
C LYS A 27 10.45 -5.61 -7.87
N LEU A 28 10.01 -4.99 -8.97
CA LEU A 28 9.97 -5.65 -10.27
C LEU A 28 11.38 -5.77 -10.85
N PRO A 29 11.66 -6.78 -11.68
CA PRO A 29 12.98 -6.91 -12.31
C PRO A 29 13.31 -5.73 -13.23
N ASN A 30 12.28 -5.18 -13.90
CA ASN A 30 12.41 -4.02 -14.77
C ASN A 30 11.19 -3.12 -14.59
N PRO A 31 11.36 -1.79 -14.70
CA PRO A 31 10.21 -0.90 -14.81
C PRO A 31 9.33 -1.26 -16.00
N THR A 32 8.04 -1.01 -15.90
CA THR A 32 7.06 -1.23 -16.96
C THR A 32 6.35 0.08 -17.29
N ALA A 33 5.61 0.11 -18.41
CA ALA A 33 4.82 1.28 -18.77
C ALA A 33 3.78 1.62 -17.69
N GLU A 34 3.20 0.60 -17.05
CA GLU A 34 2.23 0.77 -15.98
C GLU A 34 2.88 1.12 -14.63
N ARG A 35 4.11 0.69 -14.42
CA ARG A 35 4.86 0.90 -13.19
C ARG A 35 6.26 1.41 -13.50
N PRO A 36 6.38 2.66 -13.98
CA PRO A 36 7.69 3.19 -14.40
C PRO A 36 8.69 3.30 -13.24
N HIS A 37 8.21 3.38 -12.00
CA HIS A 37 9.07 3.36 -10.81
C HIS A 37 9.59 1.96 -10.47
N GLY A 38 9.01 0.89 -11.05
CA GLY A 38 9.49 -0.48 -10.86
C GLY A 38 9.02 -1.18 -9.60
N TYR A 39 7.95 -0.72 -8.96
CA TYR A 39 7.39 -1.35 -7.76
C TYR A 39 5.92 -1.69 -7.92
N LYS A 40 5.53 -2.85 -7.37
CA LYS A 40 4.14 -3.24 -7.20
C LYS A 40 3.84 -3.29 -5.71
N TYR A 41 2.77 -2.64 -5.27
CA TYR A 41 2.50 -2.56 -3.85
C TYR A 41 1.02 -2.60 -3.52
N ARG A 42 0.75 -3.05 -2.32
CA ARG A 42 -0.56 -2.97 -1.68
C ARG A 42 -0.36 -2.79 -0.18
N LEU A 43 -0.80 -1.66 0.33
CA LEU A 43 -0.79 -1.33 1.75
C LEU A 43 -2.23 -1.12 2.17
N ASN A 44 -2.69 -1.81 3.19
CA ASN A 44 -4.08 -1.80 3.60
C ASN A 44 -4.21 -1.76 5.12
N TYR A 45 -5.05 -0.88 5.61
CA TYR A 45 -5.43 -0.83 7.02
C TYR A 45 -6.94 -0.97 7.12
N SER A 46 -7.40 -2.01 7.82
CA SER A 46 -8.82 -2.25 8.06
C SER A 46 -9.18 -2.02 9.53
N LEU A 47 -10.36 -1.44 9.71
CA LEU A 47 -10.93 -1.21 11.05
C LEU A 47 -11.38 -2.53 11.69
N PRO A 48 -11.65 -2.54 13.01
CA PRO A 48 -12.12 -3.74 13.69
C PRO A 48 -13.37 -4.39 13.08
N ASP A 49 -14.24 -3.60 12.42
CA ASP A 49 -15.43 -4.12 11.75
C ASP A 49 -15.14 -4.73 10.37
N GLY A 50 -13.87 -4.70 9.94
CA GLY A 50 -13.45 -5.25 8.65
C GLY A 50 -13.47 -4.27 7.49
N THR A 51 -13.98 -3.05 7.67
CA THR A 51 -13.98 -2.05 6.61
C THR A 51 -12.59 -1.45 6.41
N THR A 52 -12.26 -1.12 5.15
CA THR A 52 -10.99 -0.47 4.83
C THR A 52 -11.03 1.00 5.21
N LEU A 53 -10.07 1.42 6.03
CA LEU A 53 -9.88 2.84 6.36
C LEU A 53 -8.96 3.52 5.36
N VAL A 54 -7.78 2.93 5.11
CA VAL A 54 -6.76 3.46 4.20
C VAL A 54 -6.19 2.33 3.35
N ARG A 55 -6.05 2.56 2.05
CA ARG A 55 -5.41 1.61 1.15
C ARG A 55 -4.63 2.35 0.07
N TYR A 56 -3.40 1.90 -0.15
CA TYR A 56 -2.54 2.34 -1.24
C TYR A 56 -2.24 1.16 -2.14
N ASP A 57 -2.46 1.27 -3.43
CA ASP A 57 -2.07 0.22 -4.36
C ASP A 57 -1.87 0.75 -5.78
N ASN A 58 -1.33 -0.11 -6.66
CA ASN A 58 -1.12 0.18 -8.06
C ASN A 58 -1.43 -1.02 -8.94
N GLU A 59 -2.62 -1.57 -8.78
CA GLU A 59 -3.07 -2.69 -9.63
C GLU A 59 -2.99 -2.35 -11.11
N THR A 60 -2.81 -3.41 -11.91
CA THR A 60 -2.79 -3.31 -13.38
C THR A 60 -4.00 -2.54 -13.91
N GLY A 61 -3.73 -1.57 -14.77
CA GLY A 61 -4.75 -0.76 -15.42
C GLY A 61 -5.24 0.44 -14.61
N LYS A 62 -4.83 0.58 -13.35
CA LYS A 62 -5.29 1.69 -12.50
C LYS A 62 -4.22 2.72 -12.17
N GLY A 63 -2.94 2.31 -12.20
CA GLY A 63 -1.84 3.18 -11.77
C GLY A 63 -1.81 3.39 -10.26
N ASP A 64 -0.97 4.30 -9.82
CA ASP A 64 -0.81 4.62 -8.41
C ASP A 64 -2.02 5.39 -7.89
N HIS A 65 -2.60 4.92 -6.80
CA HIS A 65 -3.76 5.58 -6.19
C HIS A 65 -3.88 5.20 -4.71
N LEU A 66 -4.68 5.97 -3.99
CA LEU A 66 -4.99 5.67 -2.60
C LEU A 66 -6.48 5.83 -2.34
N HIS A 67 -6.96 5.08 -1.37
CA HIS A 67 -8.33 5.18 -0.85
C HIS A 67 -8.29 5.58 0.61
N ILE A 68 -9.11 6.54 0.97
CA ILE A 68 -9.39 6.87 2.37
C ILE A 68 -10.89 6.75 2.54
N ARG A 69 -11.33 5.78 3.34
CA ARG A 69 -12.73 5.38 3.47
C ARG A 69 -13.29 5.05 2.07
N ALA A 70 -14.34 5.71 1.62
CA ALA A 70 -14.97 5.45 0.33
C ALA A 70 -14.43 6.31 -0.82
N LYS A 71 -13.46 7.19 -0.56
CA LYS A 71 -12.94 8.14 -1.55
C LYS A 71 -11.60 7.67 -2.10
N GLU A 72 -11.45 7.81 -3.42
CA GLU A 72 -10.22 7.50 -4.15
C GLU A 72 -9.51 8.78 -4.56
N TYR A 73 -8.19 8.78 -4.45
CA TYR A 73 -7.33 9.91 -4.79
C TYR A 73 -6.16 9.43 -5.64
N PRO A 74 -5.67 10.26 -6.56
CA PRO A 74 -4.41 9.97 -7.23
C PRO A 74 -3.26 10.01 -6.23
N TYR A 75 -2.23 9.19 -6.48
CA TYR A 75 -1.03 9.16 -5.64
C TYR A 75 0.20 9.24 -6.51
N THR A 76 1.20 10.00 -6.07
CA THR A 76 2.50 10.06 -6.73
C THR A 76 3.49 9.22 -5.93
N PHE A 77 3.78 8.01 -6.42
CA PHE A 77 4.77 7.14 -5.79
C PHE A 77 6.18 7.68 -6.05
N THR A 78 6.99 7.70 -5.01
CA THR A 78 8.41 8.10 -5.10
C THR A 78 9.33 6.95 -4.70
N THR A 79 9.26 6.50 -3.46
CA THR A 79 10.06 5.39 -2.95
C THR A 79 9.20 4.47 -2.09
N PRO A 80 9.63 3.19 -1.90
CA PRO A 80 8.95 2.30 -0.97
C PRO A 80 8.86 2.85 0.45
N GLU A 81 9.92 3.52 0.90
CA GLU A 81 9.97 4.11 2.24
C GLU A 81 8.93 5.22 2.37
N GLN A 82 8.80 6.06 1.34
CA GLN A 82 7.88 7.19 1.38
C GLN A 82 6.41 6.72 1.35
N VAL A 83 6.08 5.70 0.55
CA VAL A 83 4.69 5.20 0.52
C VAL A 83 4.28 4.62 1.87
N ILE A 84 5.21 3.99 2.58
CA ILE A 84 4.94 3.49 3.94
C ILE A 84 4.67 4.65 4.89
N ILE A 85 5.50 5.71 4.83
CA ILE A 85 5.33 6.91 5.67
C ILE A 85 3.97 7.56 5.39
N ASP A 86 3.64 7.77 4.13
CA ASP A 86 2.38 8.39 3.72
C ASP A 86 1.18 7.57 4.20
N PHE A 87 1.25 6.25 4.05
CA PHE A 87 0.23 5.31 4.51
C PHE A 87 0.02 5.41 6.02
N ILE A 88 1.09 5.36 6.81
CA ILE A 88 1.02 5.45 8.27
C ILE A 88 0.44 6.80 8.71
N ASN A 89 0.85 7.89 8.08
CA ASN A 89 0.34 9.22 8.38
C ASN A 89 -1.16 9.33 8.08
N ASP A 90 -1.63 8.76 6.97
CA ASP A 90 -3.05 8.77 6.64
C ASP A 90 -3.88 7.96 7.63
N ILE A 91 -3.36 6.83 8.13
CA ILE A 91 -4.03 6.06 9.18
C ILE A 91 -4.22 6.93 10.42
N LYS A 92 -3.16 7.57 10.89
CA LYS A 92 -3.20 8.44 12.08
C LYS A 92 -4.12 9.64 11.88
N ASN A 93 -4.06 10.26 10.72
CA ASN A 93 -4.88 11.45 10.41
C ASN A 93 -6.36 11.11 10.25
N ASN A 94 -6.72 9.85 10.06
CA ASN A 94 -8.09 9.38 9.90
C ASN A 94 -8.56 8.51 11.08
N GLU A 95 -7.97 8.71 12.25
CA GLU A 95 -8.36 8.09 13.52
C GLU A 95 -8.07 6.57 13.61
N GLY A 96 -7.18 6.05 12.76
CA GLY A 96 -6.72 4.67 12.90
C GLY A 96 -5.81 4.51 14.11
N GLN A 97 -5.84 3.33 14.72
CA GLN A 97 -5.01 2.98 15.86
C GLN A 97 -3.76 2.22 15.40
N LEU A 98 -2.61 2.66 15.86
CA LEU A 98 -1.33 2.00 15.55
C LEU A 98 -0.50 1.80 16.82
#